data_a57f81d56186514dc323957b5db5dc0c
#
_entry.id   a57f81d56186514dc323957b5db5dc0c
#
_cell.length_a   1.000
_cell.length_b   1.000
_cell.length_c   1.000
_cell.angle_alpha   90.00
_cell.angle_beta   90.00
_cell.angle_gamma   90.00
#
_symmetry.space_group_name_H-M   'P 1'
#
loop_
_entity.id
_entity.type
_entity.pdbx_description
1 polymer ?
#
loop_
_entity_poly.entity_id
_entity_poly.type
_entity_poly.pdbx_seq_one_letter_code
_entity_poly.pdbx_strand_id
1 'polypeptide(L)'
;VAKRHIHALTGVRGIASFWVLLHHTPNLHREVEFHIPYVGNLFDKGWLGVDLFFVLSGFVISYVYGAKMRTFSWPAALRFWKLRVARIYPAHVVATLAFAPVYLGAHFAFGYVSPNDAFSVTKLLHALTLTNGWGIPNATGWNMPSWSVSSEWAAYLAFPLIVPLTGRNRSLALNTGGIVAIIAAMLGLAFWQNGGTSYTLQWEWTLLRIASEFLIGCLIYDMFRELSGRDERPIYDWIAGGSLMAIAGLSLWGLPSIYDFVLILLFATLVLSLALSNGPIARWFGGRALVYLGEISYSIYLIHTVILLVMGQALKRFWTDASTVPTAGFMAAYLVFIGVSILAGHLLFRFIEEPARKWLRAKWVK
;
A
#
# COMPACT_ATOMS: atom_id res chain seq x y z
N VAL A 1 -12.71 -4.47 26.79
CA VAL A 1 -13.00 -3.18 26.15
C VAL A 1 -12.98 -3.39 24.65
N ALA A 2 -14.10 -3.11 23.97
CA ALA A 2 -14.17 -3.17 22.51
C ALA A 2 -13.16 -2.16 21.93
N LYS A 3 -12.28 -2.62 21.02
CA LYS A 3 -11.29 -1.73 20.40
C LYS A 3 -12.02 -0.73 19.51
N ARG A 4 -11.82 0.57 19.79
CA ARG A 4 -12.38 1.66 18.98
C ARG A 4 -11.80 1.60 17.57
N HIS A 5 -12.61 1.72 16.54
CA HIS A 5 -12.14 1.86 15.16
C HIS A 5 -11.49 3.22 14.99
N ILE A 6 -10.24 3.24 14.52
CA ILE A 6 -9.50 4.49 14.29
C ILE A 6 -9.78 4.94 12.86
N HIS A 7 -10.89 5.67 12.66
CA HIS A 7 -11.36 6.11 11.33
C HIS A 7 -10.33 6.90 10.55
N ALA A 8 -9.53 7.74 11.23
CA ALA A 8 -8.48 8.53 10.58
C ALA A 8 -7.48 7.65 9.82
N LEU A 9 -7.06 6.51 10.38
CA LEU A 9 -6.14 5.59 9.70
C LEU A 9 -6.77 4.90 8.48
N THR A 10 -8.10 4.70 8.51
CA THR A 10 -8.81 4.21 7.33
C THR A 10 -8.82 5.27 6.23
N GLY A 11 -9.06 6.54 6.57
CA GLY A 11 -8.99 7.64 5.59
C GLY A 11 -7.61 7.83 4.98
N VAL A 12 -6.53 7.71 5.78
CA VAL A 12 -5.15 7.74 5.28
C VAL A 12 -4.91 6.66 4.22
N ARG A 13 -5.44 5.43 4.40
CA ARG A 13 -5.37 4.37 3.39
C ARG A 13 -6.03 4.77 2.07
N GLY A 14 -7.13 5.51 2.13
CA GLY A 14 -7.80 6.05 0.95
C GLY A 14 -6.90 6.99 0.15
N ILE A 15 -6.25 7.94 0.84
CA ILE A 15 -5.30 8.87 0.22
C ILE A 15 -4.08 8.13 -0.33
N ALA A 16 -3.52 7.19 0.42
CA ALA A 16 -2.38 6.40 -0.04
C ALA A 16 -2.69 5.62 -1.33
N SER A 17 -3.88 4.98 -1.42
CA SER A 17 -4.27 4.27 -2.64
C SER A 17 -4.47 5.20 -3.84
N PHE A 18 -5.01 6.39 -3.60
CA PHE A 18 -5.15 7.41 -4.63
C PHE A 18 -3.79 7.94 -5.10
N TRP A 19 -2.84 8.13 -4.20
CA TRP A 19 -1.48 8.55 -4.54
C TRP A 19 -0.76 7.49 -5.39
N VAL A 20 -0.89 6.19 -5.05
CA VAL A 20 -0.40 5.09 -5.90
C VAL A 20 -1.08 5.09 -7.28
N LEU A 21 -2.38 5.35 -7.33
CA LEU A 21 -3.12 5.44 -8.60
C LEU A 21 -2.52 6.53 -9.50
N LEU A 22 -2.24 7.71 -8.96
CA LEU A 22 -1.61 8.81 -9.69
C LEU A 22 -0.19 8.44 -10.16
N HIS A 23 0.59 7.73 -9.36
CA HIS A 23 1.92 7.26 -9.74
C HIS A 23 1.92 6.42 -11.02
N HIS A 24 0.91 5.60 -11.24
CA HIS A 24 0.82 4.74 -12.42
C HIS A 24 0.34 5.47 -13.70
N THR A 25 0.37 6.80 -13.70
CA THR A 25 -0.05 7.65 -14.83
C THR A 25 1.09 8.55 -15.35
N PRO A 26 2.18 8.00 -15.91
CA PRO A 26 3.42 8.74 -16.22
C PRO A 26 3.23 9.89 -17.21
N ASN A 27 2.31 9.76 -18.17
CA ASN A 27 2.04 10.85 -19.12
C ASN A 27 1.34 12.04 -18.46
N LEU A 28 0.50 11.79 -17.42
CA LEU A 28 -0.06 12.85 -16.61
C LEU A 28 1.03 13.62 -15.86
N HIS A 29 2.04 12.94 -15.37
CA HIS A 29 3.17 13.58 -14.67
C HIS A 29 3.82 14.64 -15.55
N ARG A 30 4.12 14.32 -16.82
CA ARG A 30 4.75 15.25 -17.77
C ARG A 30 3.85 16.45 -18.09
N GLU A 31 2.57 16.19 -18.35
CA GLU A 31 1.61 17.27 -18.66
C GLU A 31 1.41 18.20 -17.45
N VAL A 32 1.26 17.64 -16.26
CA VAL A 32 1.12 18.45 -15.03
C VAL A 32 2.40 19.19 -14.70
N GLU A 33 3.57 18.56 -14.85
CA GLU A 33 4.88 19.19 -14.62
C GLU A 33 5.12 20.36 -15.55
N PHE A 34 4.69 20.26 -16.80
CA PHE A 34 4.79 21.35 -17.77
C PHE A 34 3.97 22.59 -17.35
N HIS A 35 2.78 22.39 -16.76
CA HIS A 35 1.91 23.48 -16.34
C HIS A 35 2.10 23.90 -14.90
N ILE A 36 2.45 22.97 -14.00
CA ILE A 36 2.61 23.20 -12.57
C ILE A 36 3.92 22.50 -12.14
N PRO A 37 5.05 23.23 -12.18
CA PRO A 37 6.36 22.69 -11.81
C PRO A 37 6.34 22.02 -10.43
N TYR A 38 7.12 20.97 -10.27
CA TYR A 38 7.27 20.15 -9.05
C TYR A 38 6.08 19.22 -8.72
N VAL A 39 4.88 19.41 -9.28
CA VAL A 39 3.74 18.50 -9.00
C VAL A 39 3.97 17.11 -9.60
N GLY A 40 4.69 17.01 -10.71
CA GLY A 40 5.14 15.73 -11.27
C GLY A 40 5.92 14.91 -10.25
N ASN A 41 6.83 15.52 -9.50
CA ASN A 41 7.60 14.86 -8.44
C ASN A 41 6.70 14.24 -7.36
N LEU A 42 5.61 14.93 -6.97
CA LEU A 42 4.64 14.39 -6.02
C LEU A 42 3.99 13.11 -6.56
N PHE A 43 3.65 13.08 -7.85
CA PHE A 43 3.07 11.89 -8.47
C PHE A 43 4.11 10.77 -8.62
N ASP A 44 5.34 11.11 -9.00
CA ASP A 44 6.44 10.15 -9.08
C ASP A 44 6.70 9.47 -7.74
N LYS A 45 6.65 10.19 -6.64
CA LYS A 45 6.78 9.66 -5.28
C LYS A 45 5.56 8.84 -4.81
N GLY A 46 4.48 8.78 -5.59
CA GLY A 46 3.25 8.06 -5.21
C GLY A 46 3.44 6.55 -4.95
N TRP A 47 4.51 5.93 -5.47
CA TRP A 47 4.86 4.55 -5.15
C TRP A 47 5.12 4.35 -3.64
N LEU A 48 5.53 5.39 -2.90
CA LEU A 48 5.70 5.38 -1.45
C LEU A 48 4.37 5.24 -0.68
N GLY A 49 3.22 5.39 -1.36
CA GLY A 49 1.94 5.01 -0.79
C GLY A 49 1.88 3.54 -0.37
N VAL A 50 2.67 2.67 -1.03
CA VAL A 50 2.82 1.25 -0.66
C VAL A 50 3.57 1.11 0.66
N ASP A 51 4.63 1.88 0.88
CA ASP A 51 5.39 1.89 2.14
C ASP A 51 4.51 2.38 3.31
N LEU A 52 3.69 3.42 3.06
CA LEU A 52 2.69 3.86 4.05
C LEU A 52 1.69 2.74 4.37
N PHE A 53 1.25 1.93 3.38
CA PHE A 53 0.40 0.77 3.64
C PHE A 53 1.09 -0.26 4.53
N PHE A 54 2.38 -0.51 4.39
CA PHE A 54 3.09 -1.49 5.23
C PHE A 54 3.26 -1.01 6.66
N VAL A 55 3.59 0.26 6.88
CA VAL A 55 3.62 0.87 8.22
C VAL A 55 2.22 0.80 8.86
N LEU A 56 1.18 1.17 8.12
CA LEU A 56 -0.21 1.07 8.57
C LEU A 56 -0.61 -0.38 8.87
N SER A 57 -0.20 -1.34 8.03
CA SER A 57 -0.52 -2.76 8.22
C SER A 57 0.10 -3.28 9.52
N GLY A 58 1.38 -3.02 9.76
CA GLY A 58 2.05 -3.38 11.02
C GLY A 58 1.35 -2.82 12.25
N PHE A 59 0.99 -1.53 12.21
CA PHE A 59 0.25 -0.88 13.29
C PHE A 59 -1.13 -1.50 13.50
N VAL A 60 -1.96 -1.58 12.45
CA VAL A 60 -3.36 -2.04 12.54
C VAL A 60 -3.44 -3.50 12.94
N ILE A 61 -2.58 -4.36 12.39
CA ILE A 61 -2.52 -5.78 12.74
C ILE A 61 -2.11 -5.95 14.20
N SER A 62 -1.11 -5.21 14.68
CA SER A 62 -0.72 -5.21 16.09
C SER A 62 -1.83 -4.66 16.98
N TYR A 63 -2.51 -3.59 16.56
CA TYR A 63 -3.66 -3.02 17.27
C TYR A 63 -4.80 -4.03 17.42
N VAL A 64 -5.13 -4.78 16.38
CA VAL A 64 -6.27 -5.73 16.40
C VAL A 64 -5.90 -7.04 17.07
N TYR A 65 -4.72 -7.59 16.79
CA TYR A 65 -4.34 -8.95 17.17
C TYR A 65 -3.22 -9.05 18.21
N GLY A 66 -2.39 -8.02 18.36
CA GLY A 66 -1.18 -8.06 19.21
C GLY A 66 -1.43 -8.51 20.63
N ALA A 67 -2.50 -8.03 21.27
CA ALA A 67 -2.83 -8.44 22.65
C ALA A 67 -3.17 -9.94 22.77
N LYS A 68 -3.73 -10.55 21.73
CA LYS A 68 -4.14 -11.96 21.70
C LYS A 68 -3.00 -12.91 21.29
N MET A 69 -1.89 -12.37 20.79
CA MET A 69 -0.76 -13.12 20.26
C MET A 69 0.55 -12.83 20.99
N ARG A 70 0.47 -12.37 22.26
CA ARG A 70 1.67 -12.13 23.09
C ARG A 70 2.51 -13.38 23.35
N THR A 71 1.87 -14.53 23.27
CA THR A 71 2.51 -15.83 23.29
C THR A 71 2.10 -16.57 22.02
N PHE A 72 3.06 -17.26 21.39
CA PHE A 72 2.76 -18.07 20.21
C PHE A 72 1.76 -19.18 20.54
N SER A 73 0.76 -19.35 19.72
CA SER A 73 -0.22 -20.42 19.79
C SER A 73 -0.67 -20.79 18.37
N TRP A 74 -0.54 -22.06 18.03
CA TRP A 74 -0.96 -22.60 16.73
C TRP A 74 -2.43 -22.27 16.41
N PRO A 75 -3.40 -22.52 17.31
CA PRO A 75 -4.80 -22.18 17.02
C PRO A 75 -5.02 -20.70 16.75
N ALA A 76 -4.34 -19.82 17.49
CA ALA A 76 -4.42 -18.37 17.28
C ALA A 76 -3.78 -17.96 15.94
N ALA A 77 -2.62 -18.52 15.59
CA ALA A 77 -1.95 -18.27 14.33
C ALA A 77 -2.80 -18.73 13.13
N LEU A 78 -3.33 -19.96 13.15
CA LEU A 78 -4.21 -20.48 12.11
C LEU A 78 -5.48 -19.62 11.94
N ARG A 79 -6.10 -19.22 13.06
CA ARG A 79 -7.26 -18.31 13.02
C ARG A 79 -6.90 -16.97 12.38
N PHE A 80 -5.77 -16.41 12.74
CA PHE A 80 -5.27 -15.16 12.16
C PHE A 80 -5.05 -15.30 10.64
N TRP A 81 -4.32 -16.31 10.19
CA TRP A 81 -4.06 -16.53 8.77
C TRP A 81 -5.34 -16.74 7.97
N LYS A 82 -6.29 -17.55 8.46
CA LYS A 82 -7.62 -17.69 7.83
C LYS A 82 -8.31 -16.35 7.66
N LEU A 83 -8.28 -15.47 8.68
CA LEU A 83 -8.87 -14.14 8.60
C LEU A 83 -8.15 -13.23 7.60
N ARG A 84 -6.83 -13.36 7.45
CA ARG A 84 -6.07 -12.59 6.45
C ARG A 84 -6.36 -13.11 5.03
N VAL A 85 -6.33 -14.42 4.81
CA VAL A 85 -6.73 -15.01 3.52
C VAL A 85 -8.15 -14.55 3.15
N ALA A 86 -9.12 -14.63 4.07
CA ALA A 86 -10.47 -14.16 3.82
C ALA A 86 -10.54 -12.66 3.46
N ARG A 87 -9.56 -11.86 3.87
CA ARG A 87 -9.50 -10.42 3.60
C ARG A 87 -8.88 -10.10 2.24
N ILE A 88 -7.76 -10.78 1.88
CA ILE A 88 -6.97 -10.37 0.72
C ILE A 88 -7.25 -11.24 -0.51
N TYR A 89 -7.44 -12.55 -0.33
CA TYR A 89 -7.39 -13.52 -1.43
C TYR A 89 -8.55 -13.42 -2.43
N PRO A 90 -9.84 -13.23 -2.03
CA PRO A 90 -10.95 -13.22 -2.99
C PRO A 90 -10.84 -12.10 -4.04
N ALA A 91 -10.60 -10.87 -3.62
CA ALA A 91 -10.45 -9.74 -4.54
C ALA A 91 -9.17 -9.85 -5.37
N HIS A 92 -8.08 -10.36 -4.76
CA HIS A 92 -6.82 -10.59 -5.46
C HIS A 92 -6.98 -11.56 -6.63
N VAL A 93 -7.60 -12.72 -6.40
CA VAL A 93 -7.83 -13.72 -7.47
C VAL A 93 -8.66 -13.14 -8.60
N VAL A 94 -9.78 -12.48 -8.27
CA VAL A 94 -10.67 -11.89 -9.29
C VAL A 94 -9.93 -10.80 -10.08
N ALA A 95 -9.23 -9.89 -9.42
CA ALA A 95 -8.47 -8.84 -10.09
C ALA A 95 -7.32 -9.41 -10.95
N THR A 96 -6.63 -10.45 -10.49
CA THR A 96 -5.57 -11.10 -11.27
C THR A 96 -6.15 -11.81 -12.51
N LEU A 97 -7.24 -12.55 -12.36
CA LEU A 97 -7.87 -13.23 -13.49
C LEU A 97 -8.57 -12.28 -14.47
N ALA A 98 -8.94 -11.06 -14.03
CA ALA A 98 -9.48 -10.03 -14.92
C ALA A 98 -8.50 -9.58 -16.00
N PHE A 99 -7.20 -9.82 -15.85
CA PHE A 99 -6.22 -9.59 -16.91
C PHE A 99 -6.35 -10.57 -18.08
N ALA A 100 -6.84 -11.80 -17.86
CA ALA A 100 -6.91 -12.82 -18.91
C ALA A 100 -7.78 -12.37 -20.11
N PRO A 101 -9.07 -12.00 -19.95
CA PRO A 101 -9.89 -11.57 -21.06
C PRO A 101 -9.34 -10.28 -21.72
N VAL A 102 -8.74 -9.38 -20.96
CA VAL A 102 -8.15 -8.15 -21.49
C VAL A 102 -6.93 -8.47 -22.35
N TYR A 103 -6.02 -9.31 -21.83
CA TYR A 103 -4.82 -9.75 -22.57
C TYR A 103 -5.20 -10.53 -23.83
N LEU A 104 -6.09 -11.53 -23.73
CA LEU A 104 -6.53 -12.31 -24.87
C LEU A 104 -7.24 -11.44 -25.91
N GLY A 105 -8.12 -10.54 -25.49
CA GLY A 105 -8.77 -9.59 -26.39
C GLY A 105 -7.76 -8.69 -27.09
N ALA A 106 -6.78 -8.15 -26.37
CA ALA A 106 -5.72 -7.33 -26.98
C ALA A 106 -4.84 -8.14 -27.93
N HIS A 107 -4.51 -9.39 -27.59
CA HIS A 107 -3.72 -10.27 -28.42
C HIS A 107 -4.44 -10.62 -29.74
N PHE A 108 -5.66 -11.09 -29.68
CA PHE A 108 -6.41 -11.52 -30.88
C PHE A 108 -6.90 -10.33 -31.72
N ALA A 109 -7.31 -9.23 -31.11
CA ALA A 109 -7.84 -8.08 -31.86
C ALA A 109 -6.75 -7.15 -32.42
N PHE A 110 -5.58 -7.05 -31.73
CA PHE A 110 -4.55 -6.05 -32.04
C PHE A 110 -3.15 -6.64 -32.17
N GLY A 111 -2.98 -7.96 -32.11
CA GLY A 111 -1.66 -8.60 -32.14
C GLY A 111 -0.76 -8.25 -30.97
N TYR A 112 -1.34 -7.83 -29.83
CA TYR A 112 -0.56 -7.45 -28.65
C TYR A 112 0.23 -8.63 -28.11
N VAL A 113 1.54 -8.48 -28.01
CA VAL A 113 2.44 -9.43 -27.33
C VAL A 113 2.95 -8.77 -26.06
N SER A 114 2.79 -9.46 -24.94
CA SER A 114 3.25 -8.91 -23.67
C SER A 114 4.79 -8.99 -23.57
N PRO A 115 5.43 -7.91 -23.10
CA PRO A 115 6.87 -7.97 -22.86
C PRO A 115 7.20 -9.00 -21.77
N ASN A 116 8.35 -9.67 -21.90
CA ASN A 116 8.92 -10.57 -20.88
C ASN A 116 7.95 -11.67 -20.40
N ASP A 117 7.11 -12.21 -21.27
CA ASP A 117 6.13 -13.27 -20.95
C ASP A 117 5.30 -12.94 -19.70
N ALA A 118 4.88 -11.67 -19.54
CA ALA A 118 4.19 -11.19 -18.35
C ALA A 118 2.94 -12.01 -18.01
N PHE A 119 2.33 -12.69 -18.99
CA PHE A 119 1.12 -13.52 -18.83
C PHE A 119 1.40 -15.03 -18.94
N SER A 120 2.63 -15.48 -18.64
CA SER A 120 2.93 -16.91 -18.59
C SER A 120 2.21 -17.62 -17.44
N VAL A 121 2.01 -18.94 -17.59
CA VAL A 121 1.38 -19.78 -16.57
C VAL A 121 2.19 -19.79 -15.26
N THR A 122 3.52 -19.84 -15.36
CA THR A 122 4.41 -19.80 -14.18
C THR A 122 4.18 -18.53 -13.35
N LYS A 123 4.10 -17.37 -14.01
CA LYS A 123 3.83 -16.09 -13.33
C LYS A 123 2.40 -16.03 -12.76
N LEU A 124 1.42 -16.67 -13.42
CA LEU A 124 0.08 -16.81 -12.85
C LEU A 124 0.10 -17.64 -11.57
N LEU A 125 0.82 -18.76 -11.54
CA LEU A 125 0.94 -19.58 -10.35
C LEU A 125 1.59 -18.80 -9.20
N HIS A 126 2.67 -18.04 -9.45
CA HIS A 126 3.27 -17.17 -8.45
C HIS A 126 2.28 -16.10 -7.94
N ALA A 127 1.51 -15.48 -8.83
CA ALA A 127 0.49 -14.51 -8.43
C ALA A 127 -0.58 -15.18 -7.56
N LEU A 128 -1.16 -16.32 -7.99
CA LEU A 128 -2.21 -17.02 -7.24
C LEU A 128 -1.73 -17.61 -5.91
N THR A 129 -0.46 -17.99 -5.80
CA THR A 129 0.13 -18.47 -4.53
C THR A 129 0.65 -17.34 -3.64
N LEU A 130 0.52 -16.07 -4.07
CA LEU A 130 1.03 -14.90 -3.36
C LEU A 130 2.54 -14.99 -3.07
N THR A 131 3.32 -15.45 -4.06
CA THR A 131 4.79 -15.56 -3.99
C THR A 131 5.51 -14.66 -5.00
N ASN A 132 4.75 -13.93 -5.83
CA ASN A 132 5.29 -13.07 -6.88
C ASN A 132 6.04 -11.83 -6.38
N GLY A 133 5.97 -11.49 -5.08
CA GLY A 133 6.70 -10.41 -4.42
C GLY A 133 7.80 -10.89 -3.47
N TRP A 134 8.24 -12.17 -3.56
CA TRP A 134 9.21 -12.76 -2.62
C TRP A 134 10.65 -12.71 -3.09
N GLY A 135 10.96 -11.87 -4.09
CA GLY A 135 12.30 -11.78 -4.65
C GLY A 135 12.68 -12.94 -5.58
N ILE A 136 11.71 -13.78 -5.95
CA ILE A 136 11.95 -14.89 -6.88
C ILE A 136 12.15 -14.32 -8.29
N PRO A 137 13.27 -14.64 -8.98
CA PRO A 137 13.51 -14.17 -10.34
C PRO A 137 12.36 -14.50 -11.29
N ASN A 138 11.97 -13.54 -12.12
CA ASN A 138 10.90 -13.69 -13.12
C ASN A 138 9.52 -14.13 -12.58
N ALA A 139 9.25 -13.98 -11.29
CA ALA A 139 7.94 -14.34 -10.70
C ALA A 139 6.85 -13.29 -10.94
N THR A 140 7.22 -12.04 -11.25
CA THR A 140 6.28 -10.94 -11.49
C THR A 140 5.64 -10.99 -12.87
N GLY A 141 4.35 -10.76 -12.88
CA GLY A 141 3.54 -10.71 -14.09
C GLY A 141 2.06 -10.60 -13.75
N TRP A 142 1.19 -10.79 -14.73
CA TRP A 142 -0.26 -10.66 -14.57
C TRP A 142 -0.64 -9.33 -13.91
N ASN A 143 -1.12 -9.36 -12.67
CA ASN A 143 -1.40 -8.17 -11.89
C ASN A 143 -0.12 -7.67 -11.21
N MET A 144 0.66 -6.85 -11.91
CA MET A 144 1.96 -6.37 -11.43
C MET A 144 1.89 -5.78 -10.00
N PRO A 145 0.96 -4.88 -9.63
CA PRO A 145 0.89 -4.34 -8.27
C PRO A 145 0.68 -5.38 -7.16
N SER A 146 0.23 -6.57 -7.50
CA SER A 146 0.00 -7.62 -6.50
C SER A 146 1.26 -8.13 -5.81
N TRP A 147 2.46 -7.73 -6.29
CA TRP A 147 3.71 -8.01 -5.59
C TRP A 147 3.69 -7.54 -4.14
N SER A 148 3.10 -6.38 -3.88
CA SER A 148 2.99 -5.84 -2.52
C SER A 148 2.04 -6.65 -1.64
N VAL A 149 0.92 -7.15 -2.22
CA VAL A 149 -0.02 -8.05 -1.52
C VAL A 149 0.66 -9.37 -1.17
N SER A 150 1.47 -9.90 -2.08
CA SER A 150 2.30 -11.08 -1.85
C SER A 150 3.30 -10.86 -0.72
N SER A 151 3.97 -9.72 -0.69
CA SER A 151 4.90 -9.36 0.39
C SER A 151 4.18 -9.10 1.72
N GLU A 152 2.99 -8.51 1.69
CA GLU A 152 2.13 -8.35 2.86
C GLU A 152 1.70 -9.73 3.41
N TRP A 153 1.41 -10.69 2.54
CA TRP A 153 1.13 -12.06 2.95
C TRP A 153 2.32 -12.71 3.66
N ALA A 154 3.56 -12.52 3.19
CA ALA A 154 4.76 -12.98 3.89
C ALA A 154 4.88 -12.36 5.29
N ALA A 155 4.61 -11.05 5.43
CA ALA A 155 4.58 -10.38 6.73
C ALA A 155 3.49 -10.95 7.65
N TYR A 156 2.32 -11.31 7.10
CA TYR A 156 1.25 -11.96 7.88
C TYR A 156 1.64 -13.39 8.32
N LEU A 157 2.35 -14.14 7.50
CA LEU A 157 2.86 -15.45 7.90
C LEU A 157 3.85 -15.34 9.07
N ALA A 158 4.71 -14.33 9.04
CA ALA A 158 5.71 -14.08 10.07
C ALA A 158 5.12 -13.43 11.36
N PHE A 159 4.01 -12.71 11.27
CA PHE A 159 3.46 -11.91 12.38
C PHE A 159 3.25 -12.67 13.69
N PRO A 160 2.66 -13.90 13.72
CA PRO A 160 2.50 -14.66 14.97
C PRO A 160 3.80 -15.02 15.67
N LEU A 161 4.92 -15.05 14.94
CA LEU A 161 6.26 -15.31 15.47
C LEU A 161 6.93 -14.03 15.96
N ILE A 162 6.65 -12.90 15.30
CA ILE A 162 7.26 -11.59 15.57
C ILE A 162 6.60 -10.92 16.78
N VAL A 163 5.27 -10.95 16.86
CA VAL A 163 4.54 -10.20 17.89
C VAL A 163 4.88 -10.59 19.33
N PRO A 164 5.20 -11.84 19.68
CA PRO A 164 5.67 -12.19 21.01
C PRO A 164 7.00 -11.51 21.37
N LEU A 165 7.81 -11.17 20.38
CA LEU A 165 9.09 -10.50 20.54
C LEU A 165 8.95 -8.98 20.71
N THR A 166 7.96 -8.36 20.04
CA THR A 166 7.70 -6.91 20.10
C THR A 166 6.79 -6.53 21.27
N GLY A 167 5.82 -7.36 21.62
CA GLY A 167 4.75 -7.05 22.57
C GLY A 167 5.10 -7.02 24.06
N ARG A 168 6.39 -7.07 24.45
CA ARG A 168 6.85 -6.90 25.83
C ARG A 168 6.97 -5.41 26.12
N ASN A 169 6.24 -4.88 27.11
CA ASN A 169 6.23 -3.48 27.57
C ASN A 169 7.61 -2.79 27.42
N ARG A 170 7.92 -2.39 26.20
CA ARG A 170 9.17 -1.70 25.87
C ARG A 170 8.96 -0.21 26.12
N SER A 171 9.95 0.44 26.68
CA SER A 171 9.92 1.88 26.85
C SER A 171 9.88 2.59 25.50
N LEU A 172 9.36 3.80 25.48
CA LEU A 172 9.35 4.68 24.29
C LEU A 172 10.75 4.77 23.65
N ALA A 173 11.79 4.90 24.49
CA ALA A 173 13.19 4.96 24.05
C ALA A 173 13.64 3.69 23.31
N LEU A 174 13.27 2.50 23.81
CA LEU A 174 13.62 1.23 23.14
C LEU A 174 12.90 1.07 21.80
N ASN A 175 11.63 1.47 21.71
CA ASN A 175 10.89 1.43 20.46
C ASN A 175 11.48 2.43 19.44
N THR A 176 11.82 3.64 19.86
CA THR A 176 12.50 4.64 19.02
C THR A 176 13.86 4.15 18.57
N GLY A 177 14.66 3.60 19.47
CA GLY A 177 15.96 2.98 19.14
C GLY A 177 15.83 1.84 18.14
N GLY A 178 14.78 1.01 18.27
CA GLY A 178 14.46 -0.06 17.33
C GLY A 178 14.13 0.47 15.93
N ILE A 179 13.34 1.54 15.81
CA ILE A 179 13.04 2.19 14.53
C ILE A 179 14.32 2.74 13.90
N VAL A 180 15.14 3.45 14.68
CA VAL A 180 16.43 4.00 14.19
C VAL A 180 17.35 2.88 13.72
N ALA A 181 17.44 1.77 14.47
CA ALA A 181 18.25 0.62 14.08
C ALA A 181 17.77 -0.05 12.79
N ILE A 182 16.45 -0.18 12.59
CA ILE A 182 15.86 -0.70 11.36
C ILE A 182 16.23 0.20 10.18
N ILE A 183 16.04 1.51 10.30
CA ILE A 183 16.37 2.47 9.24
C ILE A 183 17.88 2.46 8.93
N ALA A 184 18.74 2.42 9.96
CA ALA A 184 20.18 2.36 9.78
C ALA A 184 20.61 1.07 9.06
N ALA A 185 20.02 -0.08 9.41
CA ALA A 185 20.29 -1.35 8.75
C ALA A 185 19.85 -1.32 7.27
N MET A 186 18.68 -0.74 6.98
CA MET A 186 18.17 -0.60 5.61
C MET A 186 19.03 0.35 4.77
N LEU A 187 19.49 1.47 5.36
CA LEU A 187 20.45 2.37 4.69
C LEU A 187 21.78 1.67 4.43
N GLY A 188 22.33 0.95 5.40
CA GLY A 188 23.56 0.16 5.23
C GLY A 188 23.43 -0.85 4.09
N LEU A 189 22.28 -1.54 4.00
CA LEU A 189 21.98 -2.47 2.93
C LEU A 189 21.85 -1.76 1.57
N ALA A 190 21.20 -0.60 1.51
CA ALA A 190 21.09 0.21 0.30
C ALA A 190 22.47 0.68 -0.19
N PHE A 191 23.34 1.14 0.69
CA PHE A 191 24.72 1.49 0.34
C PHE A 191 25.50 0.29 -0.20
N TRP A 192 25.34 -0.87 0.44
CA TRP A 192 26.00 -2.09 -0.03
C TRP A 192 25.49 -2.57 -1.40
N GLN A 193 24.17 -2.49 -1.67
CA GLN A 193 23.57 -3.00 -2.90
C GLN A 193 23.71 -2.05 -4.10
N ASN A 194 23.50 -0.76 -3.87
CA ASN A 194 23.36 0.21 -4.98
C ASN A 194 24.21 1.47 -4.77
N GLY A 195 25.22 1.43 -3.88
CA GLY A 195 26.10 2.57 -3.62
C GLY A 195 25.38 3.77 -2.98
N GLY A 196 24.22 3.56 -2.36
CA GLY A 196 23.44 4.65 -1.75
C GLY A 196 22.69 5.52 -2.75
N THR A 197 22.43 5.04 -3.95
CA THR A 197 21.66 5.79 -4.97
C THR A 197 20.16 5.77 -4.68
N SER A 198 19.67 4.73 -4.01
CA SER A 198 18.26 4.59 -3.65
C SER A 198 18.08 3.84 -2.33
N TYR A 199 17.15 4.30 -1.50
CA TYR A 199 16.66 3.56 -0.33
C TYR A 199 15.85 2.32 -0.74
N THR A 200 15.27 2.31 -1.93
CA THR A 200 14.58 1.16 -2.50
C THR A 200 15.60 0.07 -2.83
N LEU A 201 15.43 -1.06 -2.19
CA LEU A 201 16.26 -2.23 -2.44
C LEU A 201 15.91 -2.88 -3.78
N GLN A 202 16.87 -3.61 -4.37
CA GLN A 202 16.62 -4.43 -5.54
C GLN A 202 15.50 -5.44 -5.27
N TRP A 203 14.90 -5.96 -6.34
CA TRP A 203 13.72 -6.83 -6.28
C TRP A 203 13.90 -8.03 -5.34
N GLU A 204 15.08 -8.63 -5.33
CA GLU A 204 15.42 -9.79 -4.50
C GLU A 204 15.34 -9.50 -3.00
N TRP A 205 15.41 -8.23 -2.61
CA TRP A 205 15.41 -7.76 -1.22
C TRP A 205 14.09 -7.11 -0.80
N THR A 206 13.08 -7.17 -1.67
CA THR A 206 11.77 -6.55 -1.42
C THR A 206 11.16 -6.99 -0.09
N LEU A 207 11.30 -8.28 0.28
CA LEU A 207 10.78 -8.77 1.56
C LEU A 207 11.43 -8.12 2.77
N LEU A 208 12.73 -7.79 2.72
CA LEU A 208 13.39 -7.09 3.84
C LEU A 208 12.88 -5.66 3.98
N ARG A 209 12.70 -4.95 2.86
CA ARG A 209 12.09 -3.61 2.87
C ARG A 209 10.72 -3.67 3.52
N ILE A 210 9.83 -4.53 3.03
CA ILE A 210 8.48 -4.67 3.54
C ILE A 210 8.45 -5.10 5.01
N ALA A 211 9.31 -6.06 5.40
CA ALA A 211 9.44 -6.49 6.78
C ALA A 211 9.86 -5.33 7.70
N SER A 212 10.79 -4.47 7.26
CA SER A 212 11.25 -3.33 8.03
C SER A 212 10.12 -2.32 8.28
N GLU A 213 9.35 -1.97 7.27
CA GLU A 213 8.24 -1.03 7.37
C GLU A 213 7.08 -1.60 8.22
N PHE A 214 6.78 -2.88 8.03
CA PHE A 214 5.80 -3.58 8.88
C PHE A 214 6.23 -3.63 10.34
N LEU A 215 7.53 -3.90 10.62
CA LEU A 215 8.08 -3.88 11.97
C LEU A 215 8.04 -2.48 12.58
N ILE A 216 8.37 -1.43 11.83
CA ILE A 216 8.18 -0.04 12.26
C ILE A 216 6.72 0.17 12.68
N GLY A 217 5.76 -0.32 11.89
CA GLY A 217 4.34 -0.29 12.23
C GLY A 217 4.01 -0.98 13.55
N CYS A 218 4.63 -2.14 13.83
CA CYS A 218 4.47 -2.84 15.11
C CYS A 218 5.05 -2.04 16.29
N LEU A 219 6.22 -1.42 16.11
CA LEU A 219 6.89 -0.62 17.16
C LEU A 219 6.10 0.65 17.48
N ILE A 220 5.58 1.36 16.49
CA ILE A 220 4.73 2.54 16.75
C ILE A 220 3.39 2.16 17.41
N TYR A 221 2.88 0.93 17.20
CA TYR A 221 1.74 0.46 17.99
C TYR A 221 2.11 0.29 19.48
N ASP A 222 3.29 -0.20 19.81
CA ASP A 222 3.74 -0.29 21.20
C ASP A 222 3.92 1.11 21.81
N MET A 223 4.44 2.08 21.05
CA MET A 223 4.47 3.50 21.44
C MET A 223 3.07 4.07 21.67
N PHE A 224 2.14 3.78 20.76
CA PHE A 224 0.72 4.17 20.91
C PHE A 224 0.13 3.64 22.23
N ARG A 225 0.39 2.40 22.59
CA ARG A 225 -0.11 1.80 23.85
C ARG A 225 0.43 2.53 25.09
N GLU A 226 1.69 2.93 25.07
CA GLU A 226 2.31 3.68 26.17
C GLU A 226 1.73 5.10 26.28
N LEU A 227 1.49 5.76 25.12
CA LEU A 227 1.05 7.14 25.05
C LEU A 227 -0.48 7.30 25.20
N SER A 228 -1.28 6.32 24.81
CA SER A 228 -2.75 6.37 24.81
C SER A 228 -3.39 6.43 26.21
N GLY A 229 -2.63 6.16 27.27
CA GLY A 229 -3.09 6.32 28.65
C GLY A 229 -2.86 7.73 29.23
N ARG A 230 -2.24 8.62 28.45
CA ARG A 230 -1.98 10.01 28.84
C ARG A 230 -3.09 10.90 28.25
N ASP A 231 -3.34 12.06 28.88
CA ASP A 231 -4.39 12.98 28.44
C ASP A 231 -4.33 13.30 26.94
N GLU A 232 -5.51 13.44 26.33
CA GLU A 232 -5.63 13.86 24.93
C GLU A 232 -4.93 15.20 24.72
N ARG A 233 -3.82 15.20 24.00
CA ARG A 233 -3.03 16.40 23.78
C ARG A 233 -3.24 16.95 22.38
N PRO A 234 -3.63 18.22 22.22
CA PRO A 234 -3.73 18.87 20.91
C PRO A 234 -2.45 18.76 20.07
N ILE A 235 -1.30 18.56 20.73
CA ILE A 235 0.01 18.43 20.09
C ILE A 235 0.05 17.32 19.02
N TYR A 236 -0.69 16.21 19.21
CA TYR A 236 -0.69 15.12 18.23
C TYR A 236 -1.33 15.53 16.91
N ASP A 237 -2.33 16.41 16.94
CA ASP A 237 -2.95 16.94 15.73
C ASP A 237 -1.99 17.89 14.98
N TRP A 238 -1.24 18.71 15.70
CA TRP A 238 -0.19 19.56 15.12
C TRP A 238 0.95 18.73 14.52
N ILE A 239 1.37 17.65 15.20
CA ILE A 239 2.39 16.74 14.68
C ILE A 239 1.88 16.07 13.39
N ALA A 240 0.62 15.65 13.36
CA ALA A 240 0.02 15.09 12.14
C ALA A 240 0.02 16.09 10.99
N GLY A 241 -0.37 17.34 11.24
CA GLY A 241 -0.33 18.42 10.25
C GLY A 241 1.08 18.73 9.75
N GLY A 242 2.04 18.84 10.65
CA GLY A 242 3.46 19.05 10.31
C GLY A 242 4.02 17.89 9.48
N SER A 243 3.68 16.65 9.84
CA SER A 243 4.08 15.45 9.06
C SER A 243 3.49 15.48 7.64
N LEU A 244 2.22 15.84 7.49
CA LEU A 244 1.58 15.95 6.16
C LEU A 244 2.24 17.04 5.31
N MET A 245 2.50 18.21 5.89
CA MET A 245 3.19 19.31 5.18
C MET A 245 4.61 18.90 4.78
N ALA A 246 5.35 18.22 5.67
CA ALA A 246 6.68 17.73 5.36
C ALA A 246 6.67 16.65 4.26
N ILE A 247 5.74 15.68 4.33
CA ILE A 247 5.57 14.67 3.28
C ILE A 247 5.30 15.35 1.93
N ALA A 248 4.34 16.26 1.88
CA ALA A 248 4.00 16.98 0.65
C ALA A 248 5.19 17.83 0.15
N GLY A 249 5.84 18.60 1.01
CA GLY A 249 6.97 19.46 0.65
C GLY A 249 8.17 18.67 0.13
N LEU A 250 8.56 17.59 0.82
CA LEU A 250 9.69 16.75 0.39
C LEU A 250 9.38 15.98 -0.91
N SER A 251 8.11 15.57 -1.10
CA SER A 251 7.68 14.90 -2.33
C SER A 251 7.67 15.89 -3.51
N LEU A 252 7.19 17.11 -3.32
CA LEU A 252 7.23 18.18 -4.33
C LEU A 252 8.66 18.57 -4.69
N TRP A 253 9.57 18.60 -3.70
CA TRP A 253 10.98 18.94 -3.94
C TRP A 253 11.70 17.90 -4.82
N GLY A 254 11.20 16.67 -4.91
CA GLY A 254 11.79 15.62 -5.73
C GLY A 254 13.14 15.12 -5.22
N LEU A 255 13.29 14.95 -3.91
CA LEU A 255 14.53 14.46 -3.31
C LEU A 255 14.96 13.11 -3.94
N PRO A 256 16.28 12.87 -4.10
CA PRO A 256 16.80 11.58 -4.51
C PRO A 256 16.26 10.44 -3.63
N SER A 257 16.04 9.28 -4.25
CA SER A 257 15.37 8.13 -3.59
C SER A 257 16.13 7.59 -2.37
N ILE A 258 17.40 7.90 -2.20
CA ILE A 258 18.12 7.54 -0.96
C ILE A 258 17.52 8.21 0.28
N TYR A 259 16.90 9.36 0.14
CA TYR A 259 16.27 10.09 1.26
C TYR A 259 14.84 9.64 1.55
N ASP A 260 14.29 8.65 0.83
CA ASP A 260 12.92 8.16 1.04
C ASP A 260 12.70 7.57 2.45
N PHE A 261 13.78 7.18 3.15
CA PHE A 261 13.70 6.79 4.57
C PHE A 261 13.13 7.91 5.48
N VAL A 262 13.34 9.17 5.10
CA VAL A 262 12.76 10.31 5.83
C VAL A 262 11.24 10.31 5.70
N LEU A 263 10.72 10.00 4.50
CA LEU A 263 9.29 9.88 4.27
C LEU A 263 8.69 8.70 5.05
N ILE A 264 9.41 7.58 5.18
CA ILE A 264 8.97 6.44 6.01
C ILE A 264 8.88 6.84 7.49
N LEU A 265 9.84 7.59 8.02
CA LEU A 265 9.78 8.12 9.38
C LEU A 265 8.60 9.09 9.56
N LEU A 266 8.33 9.95 8.57
CA LEU A 266 7.17 10.84 8.58
C LEU A 266 5.86 10.06 8.49
N PHE A 267 5.78 8.96 7.74
CA PHE A 267 4.62 8.06 7.72
C PHE A 267 4.38 7.43 9.09
N ALA A 268 5.45 6.94 9.74
CA ALA A 268 5.36 6.39 11.09
C ALA A 268 4.84 7.45 12.10
N THR A 269 5.38 8.66 12.02
CA THR A 269 4.95 9.80 12.85
C THR A 269 3.50 10.18 12.57
N LEU A 270 3.10 10.25 11.31
CA LEU A 270 1.71 10.54 10.90
C LEU A 270 0.73 9.48 11.43
N VAL A 271 1.06 8.20 11.26
CA VAL A 271 0.20 7.09 11.73
C VAL A 271 0.04 7.13 13.25
N LEU A 272 1.14 7.31 13.98
CA LEU A 272 1.11 7.40 15.44
C LEU A 272 0.31 8.61 15.93
N SER A 273 0.57 9.78 15.36
CA SER A 273 -0.08 11.03 15.77
C SER A 273 -1.58 11.03 15.47
N LEU A 274 -1.99 10.55 14.29
CA LEU A 274 -3.41 10.40 13.95
C LEU A 274 -4.13 9.34 14.81
N ALA A 275 -3.42 8.29 15.23
CA ALA A 275 -3.99 7.29 16.14
C ALA A 275 -4.24 7.85 17.54
N LEU A 276 -3.42 8.82 17.98
CA LEU A 276 -3.49 9.48 19.29
C LEU A 276 -4.38 10.74 19.26
N SER A 277 -4.65 11.31 18.09
CA SER A 277 -5.38 12.56 17.96
C SER A 277 -6.90 12.36 17.85
N ASN A 278 -7.66 13.33 18.42
CA ASN A 278 -9.07 13.55 18.18
C ASN A 278 -9.32 14.98 17.60
N GLY A 279 -8.27 15.64 17.16
CA GLY A 279 -8.29 17.01 16.64
C GLY A 279 -8.91 17.15 15.24
N PRO A 280 -8.95 18.38 14.69
CA PRO A 280 -9.53 18.65 13.38
C PRO A 280 -8.97 17.81 12.24
N ILE A 281 -7.63 17.60 12.20
CA ILE A 281 -6.97 16.82 11.15
C ILE A 281 -7.39 15.36 11.22
N ALA A 282 -7.35 14.75 12.42
CA ALA A 282 -7.80 13.38 12.60
C ALA A 282 -9.28 13.22 12.26
N ARG A 283 -10.13 14.20 12.58
CA ARG A 283 -11.56 14.20 12.20
C ARG A 283 -11.76 14.33 10.69
N TRP A 284 -10.96 15.14 10.01
CA TRP A 284 -11.00 15.27 8.55
C TRP A 284 -10.68 13.94 7.87
N PHE A 285 -9.59 13.28 8.26
CA PHE A 285 -9.27 11.93 7.78
C PHE A 285 -10.34 10.90 8.17
N GLY A 286 -10.98 11.06 9.32
CA GLY A 286 -12.11 10.25 9.78
C GLY A 286 -13.44 10.57 9.09
N GLY A 287 -13.49 11.51 8.15
CA GLY A 287 -14.67 11.90 7.39
C GLY A 287 -15.20 10.75 6.52
N ARG A 288 -16.53 10.69 6.35
CA ARG A 288 -17.24 9.57 5.68
C ARG A 288 -16.67 9.24 4.30
N ALA A 289 -16.36 10.25 3.49
CA ALA A 289 -15.83 10.07 2.13
C ALA A 289 -14.45 9.42 2.13
N LEU A 290 -13.51 9.93 2.97
CA LEU A 290 -12.15 9.37 3.06
C LEU A 290 -12.14 7.98 3.69
N VAL A 291 -12.97 7.76 4.70
CA VAL A 291 -13.13 6.42 5.31
C VAL A 291 -13.65 5.43 4.27
N TYR A 292 -14.67 5.81 3.50
CA TYR A 292 -15.19 4.96 2.45
C TYR A 292 -14.14 4.66 1.36
N LEU A 293 -13.41 5.69 0.91
CA LEU A 293 -12.29 5.50 -0.02
C LEU A 293 -11.23 4.54 0.56
N GLY A 294 -10.96 4.64 1.86
CA GLY A 294 -10.07 3.73 2.57
C GLY A 294 -10.60 2.30 2.71
N GLU A 295 -11.91 2.11 2.81
CA GLU A 295 -12.53 0.77 2.81
C GLU A 295 -12.36 0.06 1.48
N ILE A 296 -12.57 0.77 0.36
CA ILE A 296 -12.45 0.24 -1.01
C ILE A 296 -11.01 0.32 -1.56
N SER A 297 -10.07 0.90 -0.82
CA SER A 297 -8.69 1.18 -1.26
C SER A 297 -7.95 -0.04 -1.81
N TYR A 298 -8.16 -1.20 -1.18
CA TYR A 298 -7.56 -2.46 -1.60
C TYR A 298 -8.07 -2.93 -2.96
N SER A 299 -9.37 -2.85 -3.18
CA SER A 299 -9.99 -3.19 -4.46
C SER A 299 -9.58 -2.21 -5.57
N ILE A 300 -9.49 -0.89 -5.28
CA ILE A 300 -8.96 0.10 -6.23
C ILE A 300 -7.52 -0.26 -6.60
N TYR A 301 -6.67 -0.52 -5.60
CA TYR A 301 -5.27 -0.87 -5.79
C TYR A 301 -5.09 -2.11 -6.68
N LEU A 302 -5.93 -3.11 -6.56
CA LEU A 302 -5.82 -4.34 -7.35
C LEU A 302 -6.30 -4.17 -8.79
N ILE A 303 -7.33 -3.35 -9.05
CA ILE A 303 -8.00 -3.30 -10.35
C ILE A 303 -7.47 -2.18 -11.27
N HIS A 304 -6.83 -1.13 -10.72
CA HIS A 304 -6.48 0.05 -11.50
C HIS A 304 -5.56 -0.25 -12.70
N THR A 305 -4.65 -1.22 -12.57
CA THR A 305 -3.74 -1.58 -13.68
C THR A 305 -4.44 -2.36 -14.80
N VAL A 306 -5.52 -3.09 -14.48
CA VAL A 306 -6.41 -3.66 -15.52
C VAL A 306 -7.05 -2.53 -16.32
N ILE A 307 -7.56 -1.51 -15.63
CA ILE A 307 -8.16 -0.33 -16.26
C ILE A 307 -7.11 0.42 -17.11
N LEU A 308 -5.90 0.59 -16.56
CA LEU A 308 -4.81 1.22 -17.29
C LEU A 308 -4.43 0.46 -18.57
N LEU A 309 -4.40 -0.87 -18.52
CA LEU A 309 -4.14 -1.70 -19.71
C LEU A 309 -5.24 -1.51 -20.77
N VAL A 310 -6.51 -1.56 -20.37
CA VAL A 310 -7.66 -1.34 -21.28
C VAL A 310 -7.59 0.04 -21.91
N MET A 311 -7.41 1.07 -21.11
CA MET A 311 -7.31 2.45 -21.59
C MET A 311 -6.11 2.67 -22.50
N GLY A 312 -4.95 2.10 -22.14
CA GLY A 312 -3.75 2.19 -22.97
C GLY A 312 -3.96 1.60 -24.36
N GLN A 313 -4.66 0.47 -24.48
CA GLN A 313 -5.02 -0.10 -25.79
C GLN A 313 -6.06 0.75 -26.54
N ALA A 314 -7.06 1.26 -25.83
CA ALA A 314 -8.07 2.15 -26.42
C ALA A 314 -7.43 3.45 -26.95
N LEU A 315 -6.57 4.10 -26.17
CA LEU A 315 -5.89 5.32 -26.57
C LEU A 315 -5.02 5.10 -27.82
N LYS A 316 -4.26 3.99 -27.89
CA LYS A 316 -3.45 3.64 -29.07
C LYS A 316 -4.30 3.46 -30.34
N ARG A 317 -5.56 3.10 -30.20
CA ARG A 317 -6.47 2.95 -31.35
C ARG A 317 -6.90 4.30 -31.92
N PHE A 318 -7.07 5.32 -31.07
CA PHE A 318 -7.51 6.66 -31.49
C PHE A 318 -6.35 7.60 -31.78
N TRP A 319 -5.21 7.43 -31.10
CA TRP A 319 -4.01 8.23 -31.26
C TRP A 319 -2.80 7.32 -31.48
N THR A 320 -2.35 7.23 -32.70
CA THR A 320 -1.15 6.44 -33.06
C THR A 320 0.14 7.09 -32.55
N ASP A 321 0.12 8.40 -32.35
CA ASP A 321 1.23 9.15 -31.77
C ASP A 321 0.75 9.95 -30.55
N ALA A 322 1.32 9.59 -29.38
CA ALA A 322 0.98 10.24 -28.11
C ALA A 322 1.36 11.74 -28.11
N SER A 323 2.35 12.16 -28.92
CA SER A 323 2.76 13.56 -29.01
C SER A 323 1.71 14.46 -29.66
N THR A 324 0.76 13.88 -30.39
CA THR A 324 -0.32 14.61 -31.08
C THR A 324 -1.59 14.77 -30.24
N VAL A 325 -1.64 14.16 -29.05
CA VAL A 325 -2.81 14.25 -28.17
C VAL A 325 -2.83 15.63 -27.50
N PRO A 326 -3.91 16.42 -27.66
CA PRO A 326 -4.03 17.69 -26.95
C PRO A 326 -4.01 17.49 -25.42
N THR A 327 -3.41 18.41 -24.66
CA THR A 327 -3.38 18.40 -23.19
C THR A 327 -4.77 18.16 -22.58
N ALA A 328 -5.81 18.80 -23.12
CA ALA A 328 -7.20 18.58 -22.69
C ALA A 328 -7.65 17.12 -22.87
N GLY A 329 -7.22 16.46 -23.94
CA GLY A 329 -7.50 15.04 -24.20
C GLY A 329 -6.84 14.12 -23.19
N PHE A 330 -5.58 14.39 -22.84
CA PHE A 330 -4.89 13.68 -21.75
C PHE A 330 -5.58 13.88 -20.41
N MET A 331 -5.88 15.12 -20.04
CA MET A 331 -6.57 15.42 -18.78
C MET A 331 -7.92 14.72 -18.69
N ALA A 332 -8.70 14.72 -19.77
CA ALA A 332 -9.98 14.00 -19.84
C ALA A 332 -9.78 12.49 -19.66
N ALA A 333 -8.80 11.89 -20.34
CA ALA A 333 -8.50 10.47 -20.22
C ALA A 333 -8.11 10.09 -18.78
N TYR A 334 -7.36 10.93 -18.07
CA TYR A 334 -7.01 10.70 -16.67
C TYR A 334 -8.17 10.81 -15.71
N LEU A 335 -9.03 11.80 -15.89
CA LEU A 335 -10.26 11.90 -15.08
C LEU A 335 -11.15 10.67 -15.27
N VAL A 336 -11.25 10.18 -16.51
CA VAL A 336 -11.95 8.93 -16.83
C VAL A 336 -11.25 7.75 -16.16
N PHE A 337 -9.92 7.65 -16.26
CA PHE A 337 -9.15 6.58 -15.59
C PHE A 337 -9.39 6.56 -14.08
N ILE A 338 -9.30 7.69 -13.41
CA ILE A 338 -9.54 7.83 -11.98
C ILE A 338 -10.98 7.42 -11.65
N GLY A 339 -11.96 7.97 -12.35
CA GLY A 339 -13.38 7.68 -12.11
C GLY A 339 -13.72 6.21 -12.33
N VAL A 340 -13.24 5.61 -13.44
CA VAL A 340 -13.45 4.18 -13.74
C VAL A 340 -12.71 3.28 -12.73
N SER A 341 -11.51 3.64 -12.30
CA SER A 341 -10.76 2.87 -11.30
C SER A 341 -11.46 2.87 -9.93
N ILE A 342 -11.99 4.01 -9.51
CA ILE A 342 -12.78 4.12 -8.27
C ILE A 342 -14.08 3.30 -8.39
N LEU A 343 -14.80 3.42 -9.51
CA LEU A 343 -16.02 2.67 -9.75
C LEU A 343 -15.76 1.16 -9.79
N ALA A 344 -14.75 0.71 -10.53
CA ALA A 344 -14.38 -0.70 -10.59
C ALA A 344 -13.93 -1.24 -9.23
N GLY A 345 -13.17 -0.44 -8.47
CA GLY A 345 -12.80 -0.76 -7.08
C GLY A 345 -14.02 -0.88 -6.17
N HIS A 346 -14.99 0.05 -6.29
CA HIS A 346 -16.27 -0.05 -5.57
C HIS A 346 -17.03 -1.34 -5.90
N LEU A 347 -17.17 -1.67 -7.18
CA LEU A 347 -17.86 -2.89 -7.62
C LEU A 347 -17.14 -4.15 -7.12
N LEU A 348 -15.81 -4.22 -7.26
CA LEU A 348 -15.01 -5.33 -6.76
C LEU A 348 -15.15 -5.50 -5.23
N PHE A 349 -15.13 -4.39 -4.50
CA PHE A 349 -15.34 -4.40 -3.05
C PHE A 349 -16.75 -4.89 -2.69
N ARG A 350 -17.78 -4.31 -3.31
CA ARG A 350 -19.18 -4.54 -2.96
C ARG A 350 -19.64 -5.96 -3.30
N PHE A 351 -19.23 -6.48 -4.45
CA PHE A 351 -19.73 -7.75 -4.97
C PHE A 351 -18.82 -8.95 -4.72
N ILE A 352 -17.52 -8.72 -4.49
CA ILE A 352 -16.54 -9.81 -4.29
C ILE A 352 -15.89 -9.74 -2.92
N GLU A 353 -15.17 -8.64 -2.61
CA GLU A 353 -14.33 -8.58 -1.41
C GLU A 353 -15.16 -8.70 -0.13
N GLU A 354 -16.16 -7.86 0.03
CA GLU A 354 -16.96 -7.82 1.25
C GLU A 354 -17.81 -9.08 1.45
N PRO A 355 -18.58 -9.58 0.45
CA PRO A 355 -19.36 -10.80 0.58
C PRO A 355 -18.50 -12.03 0.84
N ALA A 356 -17.43 -12.23 0.08
CA ALA A 356 -16.52 -13.37 0.26
C ALA A 356 -15.85 -13.34 1.64
N ARG A 357 -15.40 -12.16 2.09
CA ARG A 357 -14.83 -11.98 3.43
C ARG A 357 -15.84 -12.36 4.53
N LYS A 358 -17.09 -11.91 4.44
CA LYS A 358 -18.15 -12.26 5.40
C LYS A 358 -18.44 -13.75 5.43
N TRP A 359 -18.56 -14.36 4.24
CA TRP A 359 -18.83 -15.78 4.10
C TRP A 359 -17.69 -16.66 4.64
N LEU A 360 -16.44 -16.38 4.26
CA LEU A 360 -15.27 -17.12 4.74
C LEU A 360 -15.07 -16.97 6.26
N ARG A 361 -15.30 -15.77 6.81
CA ARG A 361 -15.26 -15.57 8.27
C ARG A 361 -16.29 -16.41 8.99
N ALA A 362 -17.53 -16.44 8.50
CA ALA A 362 -18.60 -17.23 9.10
C ALA A 362 -18.30 -18.74 9.05
N LYS A 363 -17.64 -19.20 7.97
CA LYS A 363 -17.29 -20.61 7.78
C LYS A 363 -16.05 -21.05 8.57
N TRP A 364 -15.03 -20.22 8.68
CA TRP A 364 -13.71 -20.60 9.21
C TRP A 364 -13.46 -20.21 10.65
N VAL A 365 -14.27 -19.32 11.22
CA VAL A 365 -14.06 -18.70 12.53
C VAL A 365 -15.33 -18.83 13.35
N LYS A 366 -15.84 -20.07 13.39
CA LYS A 366 -16.90 -20.48 14.35
C LYS A 366 -16.29 -20.68 15.73
#